data_d9937153e385d868b06032edc388a0f0
#
_entry.id   d9937153e385d868b06032edc388a0f0
#
_cell.length_a   1.000
_cell.length_b   1.000
_cell.length_c   1.000
_cell.angle_alpha   90.00
_cell.angle_beta   90.00
_cell.angle_gamma   90.00
#
_symmetry.space_group_name_H-M   'P 1'
#
loop_
_entity.id
_entity.type
_entity.pdbx_description
1 polymer ?
#
loop_
_entity_poly.entity_id
_entity_poly.type
_entity_poly.pdbx_seq_one_letter_code
_entity_poly.pdbx_strand_id
1 'polypeptide(L)'
;MEKQLRVEAVKLSPNEQYLIRKNIVRLWKKGKSNSEIAEILDVSERHVRSVKKTYSEKGLEGLKARKRGRKKGKNVILTEEEEKEIQKLLTDTSPDQMGFEECMWTRKVIQNLIEKKYRKEIKYSTLGVYLARWGFTSQRPAKRAYHQDKEKIDKWLNEEFPGITERAMKENAEIFFGDETNIQNTANYMRGYAPKGKTPVVRKEARKLKINMLSAVTKRGKLRFMLYQDNMNAGKLIDFMRRLVRESKKKVFLILDNLKVHHAKKVTGWLEKHKEQIEIFYLPPYAPEYNPDEFINSDLKRGAGSKVSPRSEKELEHLVRSHLKKLQLSPSKISAFFSAKFTSYAA
;
A
#
# COMPACT_ATOMS: atom_id res chain seq x y z
N MET A 1 43.83 -7.35 44.86
CA MET A 1 44.06 -6.19 43.98
C MET A 1 42.78 -5.99 43.16
N GLU A 2 41.90 -5.11 43.64
CA GLU A 2 40.69 -4.70 42.90
C GLU A 2 41.10 -3.94 41.65
N LYS A 3 40.68 -4.44 40.47
CA LYS A 3 40.74 -3.69 39.23
C LYS A 3 39.79 -2.50 39.38
N GLN A 4 40.35 -1.30 39.66
CA GLN A 4 39.63 -0.04 39.60
C GLN A 4 38.87 0.01 38.25
N LEU A 5 37.54 0.08 38.32
CA LEU A 5 36.64 0.26 37.20
C LEU A 5 36.80 1.70 36.66
N ARG A 6 37.82 1.91 35.82
CA ARG A 6 37.94 3.23 35.10
C ARG A 6 36.71 3.47 34.32
N VAL A 7 36.10 4.65 34.52
CA VAL A 7 34.94 5.09 33.75
C VAL A 7 35.35 5.19 32.27
N GLU A 8 34.85 4.23 31.47
CA GLU A 8 35.08 4.29 30.03
C GLU A 8 34.27 5.46 29.44
N ALA A 9 34.89 6.63 29.33
CA ALA A 9 34.27 7.85 28.82
C ALA A 9 33.58 7.70 27.46
N VAL A 10 33.91 6.64 26.73
CA VAL A 10 33.28 6.29 25.45
C VAL A 10 31.83 5.75 25.61
N LYS A 11 31.50 5.14 26.76
CA LYS A 11 30.17 4.58 27.05
C LYS A 11 29.20 5.61 27.63
N LEU A 12 29.70 6.79 28.01
CA LEU A 12 28.89 7.84 28.59
C LEU A 12 28.11 8.62 27.52
N SER A 13 26.93 9.10 27.89
CA SER A 13 26.14 10.00 27.05
C SER A 13 26.87 11.34 26.79
N PRO A 14 26.55 12.06 25.73
CA PRO A 14 27.16 13.37 25.46
C PRO A 14 27.04 14.37 26.62
N ASN A 15 25.92 14.32 27.36
CA ASN A 15 25.68 15.17 28.52
C ASN A 15 26.59 14.80 29.71
N GLU A 16 26.74 13.52 30.01
CA GLU A 16 27.65 13.06 31.07
C GLU A 16 29.09 13.42 30.74
N GLN A 17 29.51 13.20 29.48
CA GLN A 17 30.85 13.62 29.04
C GLN A 17 31.06 15.14 29.17
N TYR A 18 30.05 15.93 28.91
CA TYR A 18 30.10 17.38 29.08
C TYR A 18 30.25 17.77 30.57
N LEU A 19 29.48 17.13 31.45
CA LEU A 19 29.54 17.34 32.89
C LEU A 19 30.93 16.99 33.47
N ILE A 20 31.52 15.86 33.06
CA ILE A 20 32.89 15.51 33.45
C ILE A 20 33.89 16.59 33.03
N ARG A 21 33.82 17.05 31.75
CA ARG A 21 34.72 18.13 31.28
C ARG A 21 34.52 19.44 32.05
N LYS A 22 33.29 19.78 32.41
CA LYS A 22 32.96 20.93 33.22
C LYS A 22 33.54 20.81 34.65
N ASN A 23 33.45 19.62 35.25
CA ASN A 23 34.03 19.35 36.56
C ASN A 23 35.53 19.38 36.56
N ILE A 24 36.21 18.93 35.50
CA ILE A 24 37.66 19.08 35.32
C ILE A 24 38.05 20.56 35.38
N VAL A 25 37.37 21.43 34.63
CA VAL A 25 37.62 22.85 34.62
C VAL A 25 37.35 23.51 35.99
N ARG A 26 36.28 23.07 36.69
CA ARG A 26 35.92 23.57 38.01
C ARG A 26 37.01 23.26 39.05
N LEU A 27 37.49 22.00 39.05
CA LEU A 27 38.55 21.55 39.98
C LEU A 27 39.88 22.26 39.66
N TRP A 28 40.20 22.43 38.36
CA TRP A 28 41.38 23.20 37.95
C TRP A 28 41.36 24.66 38.43
N LYS A 29 40.22 25.34 38.30
CA LYS A 29 40.04 26.72 38.81
C LYS A 29 40.16 26.83 40.33
N LYS A 30 39.96 25.72 41.04
CA LYS A 30 40.20 25.61 42.50
C LYS A 30 41.65 25.28 42.86
N GLY A 31 42.56 25.30 41.90
CA GLY A 31 44.00 25.08 42.12
C GLY A 31 44.43 23.61 42.19
N LYS A 32 43.57 22.64 41.91
CA LYS A 32 43.93 21.23 41.94
C LYS A 32 44.89 20.85 40.80
N SER A 33 45.85 19.97 41.10
CA SER A 33 46.81 19.45 40.12
C SER A 33 46.15 18.52 39.11
N ASN A 34 46.81 18.21 38.00
CA ASN A 34 46.26 17.31 36.98
C ASN A 34 46.08 15.88 37.52
N SER A 35 46.99 15.44 38.38
CA SER A 35 46.95 14.11 39.02
C SER A 35 45.77 13.99 39.99
N GLU A 36 45.57 14.99 40.91
CA GLU A 36 44.43 15.02 41.79
C GLU A 36 43.07 15.03 41.06
N ILE A 37 42.99 15.83 39.98
CA ILE A 37 41.75 15.88 39.16
C ILE A 37 41.48 14.55 38.47
N ALA A 38 42.53 13.88 37.97
CA ALA A 38 42.45 12.60 37.33
C ALA A 38 41.96 11.50 38.29
N GLU A 39 42.45 11.52 39.54
CA GLU A 39 42.05 10.59 40.60
C GLU A 39 40.61 10.86 41.06
N ILE A 40 40.25 12.11 41.36
CA ILE A 40 38.88 12.48 41.80
C ILE A 40 37.80 12.11 40.81
N LEU A 41 38.07 12.25 39.51
CA LEU A 41 37.07 12.06 38.43
C LEU A 41 37.22 10.69 37.73
N ASP A 42 38.14 9.85 38.16
CA ASP A 42 38.51 8.58 37.55
C ASP A 42 38.73 8.65 36.02
N VAL A 43 39.53 9.68 35.63
CA VAL A 43 39.91 9.93 34.23
C VAL A 43 41.43 9.97 34.07
N SER A 44 41.91 9.82 32.83
CA SER A 44 43.36 9.93 32.62
C SER A 44 43.84 11.38 32.73
N GLU A 45 45.05 11.62 33.26
CA GLU A 45 45.69 12.93 33.26
C GLU A 45 45.78 13.54 31.85
N ARG A 46 46.00 12.72 30.82
CA ARG A 46 45.99 13.14 29.42
C ARG A 46 44.67 13.79 29.03
N HIS A 47 43.54 13.19 29.51
CA HIS A 47 42.22 13.78 29.28
C HIS A 47 42.06 15.11 30.01
N VAL A 48 42.52 15.22 31.26
CA VAL A 48 42.51 16.45 32.03
C VAL A 48 43.26 17.57 31.28
N ARG A 49 44.51 17.29 30.83
CA ARG A 49 45.32 18.25 30.06
C ARG A 49 44.63 18.68 28.75
N SER A 50 44.03 17.73 28.03
CA SER A 50 43.31 18.03 26.79
C SER A 50 42.10 18.92 27.02
N VAL A 51 41.33 18.67 28.09
CA VAL A 51 40.16 19.49 28.45
C VAL A 51 40.58 20.89 28.87
N LYS A 52 41.62 21.03 29.68
CA LYS A 52 42.18 22.33 30.06
C LYS A 52 42.62 23.14 28.85
N LYS A 53 43.34 22.53 27.93
CA LYS A 53 43.77 23.18 26.67
C LYS A 53 42.54 23.62 25.85
N THR A 54 41.55 22.73 25.66
CA THR A 54 40.32 23.05 24.91
C THR A 54 39.55 24.21 25.56
N TYR A 55 39.50 24.23 26.90
CA TYR A 55 38.83 25.32 27.62
C TYR A 55 39.59 26.65 27.49
N SER A 56 40.91 26.63 27.56
CA SER A 56 41.73 27.84 27.38
C SER A 56 41.60 28.45 25.97
N GLU A 57 41.45 27.58 24.94
CA GLU A 57 41.34 28.01 23.55
C GLU A 57 39.91 28.45 23.16
N LYS A 58 38.86 27.78 23.69
CA LYS A 58 37.49 27.87 23.19
C LYS A 58 36.42 28.09 24.26
N GLY A 59 36.82 28.28 25.49
CA GLY A 59 35.91 28.48 26.63
C GLY A 59 34.97 27.29 26.86
N LEU A 60 33.83 27.55 27.49
CA LEU A 60 32.82 26.53 27.81
C LEU A 60 32.21 25.90 26.56
N GLU A 61 32.10 26.62 25.46
CA GLU A 61 31.57 26.10 24.19
C GLU A 61 32.47 24.97 23.63
N GLY A 62 33.79 25.07 23.82
CA GLY A 62 34.73 24.02 23.41
C GLY A 62 34.55 22.68 24.14
N LEU A 63 33.94 22.71 25.31
CA LEU A 63 33.68 21.49 26.11
C LEU A 63 32.47 20.71 25.65
N LYS A 64 31.56 21.32 24.87
CA LYS A 64 30.38 20.63 24.32
C LYS A 64 30.80 19.49 23.38
N ALA A 65 30.05 18.40 23.42
CA ALA A 65 30.32 17.30 22.53
C ALA A 65 30.12 17.72 21.07
N ARG A 66 31.14 17.52 20.24
CA ARG A 66 30.99 17.73 18.78
C ARG A 66 30.12 16.63 18.20
N LYS A 67 29.27 17.00 17.24
CA LYS A 67 28.47 16.02 16.49
C LYS A 67 29.41 14.99 15.83
N ARG A 68 29.32 13.75 16.28
CA ARG A 68 30.12 12.63 15.71
C ARG A 68 29.58 12.27 14.34
N GLY A 69 30.46 11.81 13.47
CA GLY A 69 30.09 11.35 12.13
C GLY A 69 30.69 12.20 11.01
N ARG A 70 30.41 11.76 9.80
CA ARG A 70 30.90 12.42 8.58
C ARG A 70 30.20 13.76 8.39
N LYS A 71 30.93 14.79 8.02
CA LYS A 71 30.34 16.10 7.70
C LYS A 71 29.37 15.94 6.51
N LYS A 72 28.18 16.53 6.64
CA LYS A 72 27.17 16.56 5.56
C LYS A 72 27.80 17.14 4.29
N GLY A 73 27.59 16.52 3.15
CA GLY A 73 28.11 17.00 1.86
C GLY A 73 29.56 16.55 1.50
N LYS A 74 30.33 15.90 2.41
CA LYS A 74 31.68 15.40 2.08
C LYS A 74 31.61 14.04 1.37
N ASN A 75 32.19 13.91 0.17
CA ASN A 75 32.25 12.71 -0.67
C ASN A 75 30.84 12.17 -0.99
N VAL A 76 29.90 13.02 -1.34
CA VAL A 76 28.63 12.63 -1.95
C VAL A 76 28.87 12.26 -3.41
N ILE A 77 28.15 11.24 -3.90
CA ILE A 77 28.29 10.79 -5.29
C ILE A 77 27.54 11.75 -6.22
N LEU A 78 26.37 12.20 -5.82
CA LEU A 78 25.52 13.11 -6.58
C LEU A 78 25.53 14.50 -5.92
N THR A 79 25.56 15.57 -6.72
CA THR A 79 25.36 16.94 -6.21
C THR A 79 23.89 17.18 -5.88
N GLU A 80 23.57 18.27 -5.18
CA GLU A 80 22.18 18.60 -4.84
C GLU A 80 21.32 18.87 -6.09
N GLU A 81 21.92 19.45 -7.14
CA GLU A 81 21.30 19.72 -8.43
C GLU A 81 20.99 18.40 -9.16
N GLU A 82 21.96 17.49 -9.24
CA GLU A 82 21.79 16.17 -9.84
C GLU A 82 20.72 15.35 -9.10
N GLU A 83 20.67 15.41 -7.78
CA GLU A 83 19.63 14.76 -7.00
C GLU A 83 18.24 15.28 -7.33
N LYS A 84 18.07 16.62 -7.42
CA LYS A 84 16.78 17.24 -7.78
C LYS A 84 16.36 16.88 -9.20
N GLU A 85 17.31 16.86 -10.13
CA GLU A 85 17.04 16.51 -11.52
C GLU A 85 16.60 15.05 -11.66
N ILE A 86 17.29 14.11 -10.97
CA ILE A 86 16.89 12.70 -10.95
C ILE A 86 15.48 12.55 -10.35
N GLN A 87 15.20 13.18 -9.21
CA GLN A 87 13.87 13.12 -8.58
C GLN A 87 12.78 13.60 -9.56
N LYS A 88 13.03 14.70 -10.28
CA LYS A 88 12.13 15.22 -11.30
C LYS A 88 11.92 14.20 -12.43
N LEU A 89 12.99 13.63 -12.96
CA LEU A 89 12.89 12.61 -14.01
C LEU A 89 12.09 11.39 -13.54
N LEU A 90 12.33 10.90 -12.32
CA LEU A 90 11.59 9.75 -11.76
C LEU A 90 10.09 10.03 -11.56
N THR A 91 9.71 11.29 -11.40
CA THR A 91 8.31 11.70 -11.18
C THR A 91 7.60 12.01 -12.49
N ASP A 92 8.27 12.70 -13.40
CA ASP A 92 7.64 13.31 -14.58
C ASP A 92 7.74 12.44 -15.83
N THR A 93 8.62 11.42 -15.83
CA THR A 93 8.86 10.56 -17.00
C THR A 93 8.82 9.09 -16.63
N SER A 94 8.64 8.24 -17.64
CA SER A 94 8.80 6.79 -17.55
C SER A 94 10.13 6.36 -18.18
N PRO A 95 10.68 5.18 -17.81
CA PRO A 95 11.96 4.71 -18.34
C PRO A 95 12.02 4.62 -19.87
N ASP A 96 10.94 4.16 -20.52
CA ASP A 96 10.82 4.04 -21.97
C ASP A 96 10.97 5.39 -22.69
N GLN A 97 10.45 6.48 -22.12
CA GLN A 97 10.65 7.85 -22.62
C GLN A 97 12.14 8.29 -22.55
N MET A 98 12.93 7.65 -21.70
CA MET A 98 14.37 7.89 -21.58
C MET A 98 15.23 6.87 -22.35
N GLY A 99 14.59 6.04 -23.18
CA GLY A 99 15.24 5.03 -24.04
C GLY A 99 15.70 3.79 -23.27
N PHE A 100 14.99 3.39 -22.23
CA PHE A 100 15.12 2.09 -21.56
C PHE A 100 13.98 1.16 -22.02
N GLU A 101 14.20 -0.14 -21.97
CA GLU A 101 13.16 -1.13 -22.33
C GLU A 101 12.16 -1.38 -21.20
N GLU A 102 12.51 -0.99 -19.99
CA GLU A 102 11.69 -1.21 -18.80
C GLU A 102 10.55 -0.18 -18.67
N CYS A 103 9.40 -0.64 -18.21
CA CYS A 103 8.22 0.22 -17.98
C CYS A 103 8.19 0.91 -16.60
N MET A 104 9.13 0.56 -15.71
CA MET A 104 9.14 1.05 -14.32
C MET A 104 10.54 1.41 -13.85
N TRP A 105 10.64 2.49 -13.06
CA TRP A 105 11.87 2.89 -12.39
C TRP A 105 12.26 1.90 -11.29
N THR A 106 12.97 0.83 -11.66
CA THR A 106 13.62 -0.06 -10.70
C THR A 106 14.95 0.53 -10.24
N ARG A 107 15.50 0.08 -9.11
CA ARG A 107 16.83 0.54 -8.68
C ARG A 107 17.90 0.31 -9.76
N LYS A 108 17.80 -0.80 -10.53
CA LYS A 108 18.76 -1.08 -11.60
C LYS A 108 18.65 -0.08 -12.74
N VAL A 109 17.43 0.25 -13.15
CA VAL A 109 17.20 1.25 -14.21
C VAL A 109 17.65 2.64 -13.75
N ILE A 110 17.39 3.03 -12.50
CA ILE A 110 17.86 4.30 -11.95
C ILE A 110 19.40 4.34 -11.87
N GLN A 111 20.04 3.23 -11.52
CA GLN A 111 21.50 3.12 -11.53
C GLN A 111 22.06 3.35 -12.94
N ASN A 112 21.48 2.69 -13.94
CA ASN A 112 21.84 2.86 -15.35
C ASN A 112 21.58 4.30 -15.86
N LEU A 113 20.48 4.94 -15.40
CA LEU A 113 20.20 6.35 -15.72
C LEU A 113 21.28 7.27 -15.18
N ILE A 114 21.71 7.09 -13.93
CA ILE A 114 22.76 7.89 -13.29
C ILE A 114 24.09 7.71 -14.03
N GLU A 115 24.44 6.47 -14.36
CA GLU A 115 25.65 6.15 -15.11
C GLU A 115 25.62 6.78 -16.50
N LYS A 116 24.54 6.60 -17.25
CA LYS A 116 24.36 7.15 -18.60
C LYS A 116 24.41 8.67 -18.63
N LYS A 117 23.77 9.32 -17.65
CA LYS A 117 23.61 10.79 -17.65
C LYS A 117 24.80 11.54 -17.06
N TYR A 118 25.36 11.03 -15.95
CA TYR A 118 26.39 11.72 -15.18
C TYR A 118 27.75 11.02 -15.20
N ARG A 119 27.84 9.83 -15.84
CA ARG A 119 29.05 8.98 -15.84
C ARG A 119 29.54 8.66 -14.43
N LYS A 120 28.62 8.51 -13.48
CA LYS A 120 28.88 8.22 -12.08
C LYS A 120 28.36 6.85 -11.72
N GLU A 121 29.23 6.01 -11.15
CA GLU A 121 28.85 4.72 -10.63
C GLU A 121 28.32 4.87 -9.18
N ILE A 122 27.14 4.34 -8.91
CA ILE A 122 26.52 4.31 -7.60
C ILE A 122 26.22 2.86 -7.19
N LYS A 123 26.64 2.47 -5.99
CA LYS A 123 26.34 1.14 -5.47
C LYS A 123 24.83 1.01 -5.19
N TYR A 124 24.28 -0.18 -5.46
CA TYR A 124 22.86 -0.50 -5.29
C TYR A 124 22.33 -0.19 -3.87
N SER A 125 23.15 -0.47 -2.83
CA SER A 125 22.83 -0.12 -1.44
C SER A 125 22.79 1.38 -1.20
N THR A 126 23.77 2.12 -1.76
CA THR A 126 23.85 3.57 -1.65
C THR A 126 22.68 4.24 -2.35
N LEU A 127 22.29 3.78 -3.54
CA LEU A 127 21.09 4.26 -4.23
C LEU A 127 19.82 4.05 -3.37
N GLY A 128 19.72 2.91 -2.66
CA GLY A 128 18.64 2.68 -1.71
C GLY A 128 18.54 3.73 -0.61
N VAL A 129 19.69 4.21 -0.10
CA VAL A 129 19.74 5.29 0.90
C VAL A 129 19.30 6.63 0.28
N TYR A 130 19.71 6.91 -0.96
CA TYR A 130 19.27 8.12 -1.68
C TYR A 130 17.75 8.11 -1.88
N LEU A 131 17.20 7.01 -2.42
CA LEU A 131 15.76 6.88 -2.64
C LEU A 131 14.95 7.05 -1.35
N ALA A 132 15.36 6.41 -0.25
CA ALA A 132 14.72 6.57 1.05
C ALA A 132 14.76 8.02 1.55
N ARG A 133 15.90 8.71 1.39
CA ARG A 133 16.06 10.12 1.77
C ARG A 133 15.19 11.05 0.92
N TRP A 134 14.99 10.74 -0.35
CA TRP A 134 14.09 11.46 -1.27
C TRP A 134 12.61 11.16 -1.06
N GLY A 135 12.26 10.21 -0.15
CA GLY A 135 10.89 9.81 0.11
C GLY A 135 10.33 8.80 -0.90
N PHE A 136 11.19 8.21 -1.75
CA PHE A 136 10.78 7.18 -2.69
C PHE A 136 10.77 5.80 -2.03
N THR A 137 9.65 5.10 -2.18
CA THR A 137 9.46 3.73 -1.69
C THR A 137 9.09 2.80 -2.84
N SER A 138 9.42 1.52 -2.71
CA SER A 138 9.01 0.53 -3.71
C SER A 138 7.48 0.36 -3.67
N GLN A 139 6.82 0.68 -4.79
CA GLN A 139 5.38 0.59 -4.94
C GLN A 139 5.01 -0.49 -5.95
N ARG A 140 3.86 -1.13 -5.73
CA ARG A 140 3.27 -2.01 -6.74
C ARG A 140 2.53 -1.13 -7.77
N PRO A 141 2.83 -1.25 -9.08
CA PRO A 141 2.18 -0.41 -10.08
C PRO A 141 0.67 -0.70 -10.14
N ALA A 142 -0.11 0.37 -10.21
CA ALA A 142 -1.52 0.27 -10.58
C ALA A 142 -1.61 0.00 -12.09
N LYS A 143 -2.42 -1.00 -12.46
CA LYS A 143 -2.70 -1.30 -13.86
C LYS A 143 -3.84 -0.41 -14.32
N ARG A 144 -3.66 0.30 -15.43
CA ARG A 144 -4.73 1.02 -16.13
C ARG A 144 -4.86 0.47 -17.54
N ALA A 145 -6.09 0.35 -18.02
CA ALA A 145 -6.32 -0.08 -19.39
C ALA A 145 -5.93 1.04 -20.36
N TYR A 146 -5.23 0.71 -21.46
CA TYR A 146 -4.87 1.67 -22.51
C TYR A 146 -6.10 2.36 -23.14
N HIS A 147 -7.24 1.65 -23.15
CA HIS A 147 -8.50 2.12 -23.74
C HIS A 147 -9.41 2.84 -22.75
N GLN A 148 -8.90 3.21 -21.56
CA GLN A 148 -9.66 3.97 -20.58
C GLN A 148 -9.92 5.38 -21.10
N ASP A 149 -11.19 5.76 -21.18
CA ASP A 149 -11.65 7.05 -21.68
C ASP A 149 -11.91 7.98 -20.49
N LYS A 150 -11.05 8.97 -20.35
CA LYS A 150 -11.13 9.92 -19.23
C LYS A 150 -12.39 10.79 -19.32
N GLU A 151 -12.79 11.20 -20.53
CA GLU A 151 -13.98 12.04 -20.70
C GLU A 151 -15.25 11.32 -20.28
N LYS A 152 -15.36 10.02 -20.60
CA LYS A 152 -16.50 9.19 -20.15
C LYS A 152 -16.49 8.98 -18.63
N ILE A 153 -15.32 8.87 -18.02
CA ILE A 153 -15.22 8.78 -16.57
C ILE A 153 -15.64 10.09 -15.92
N ASP A 154 -15.14 11.22 -16.42
CA ASP A 154 -15.47 12.53 -15.87
C ASP A 154 -16.98 12.82 -16.05
N LYS A 155 -17.58 12.44 -17.18
CA LYS A 155 -19.02 12.51 -17.41
C LYS A 155 -19.82 11.65 -16.42
N TRP A 156 -19.36 10.41 -16.21
CA TRP A 156 -19.99 9.52 -15.22
C TRP A 156 -19.97 10.14 -13.82
N LEU A 157 -18.83 10.63 -13.38
CA LEU A 157 -18.65 11.16 -12.03
C LEU A 157 -19.43 12.45 -11.79
N ASN A 158 -19.51 13.34 -12.81
CA ASN A 158 -20.04 14.69 -12.64
C ASN A 158 -21.51 14.83 -13.09
N GLU A 159 -21.99 13.95 -13.97
CA GLU A 159 -23.33 14.07 -14.55
C GLU A 159 -24.18 12.80 -14.33
N GLU A 160 -23.70 11.63 -14.81
CA GLU A 160 -24.53 10.44 -14.88
C GLU A 160 -24.84 9.86 -13.48
N PHE A 161 -23.82 9.64 -12.67
CA PHE A 161 -24.02 9.07 -11.33
C PHE A 161 -24.77 10.02 -10.37
N PRO A 162 -24.50 11.34 -10.33
CA PRO A 162 -25.34 12.29 -9.59
C PRO A 162 -26.81 12.23 -10.02
N GLY A 163 -27.09 12.15 -11.33
CA GLY A 163 -28.45 11.99 -11.85
C GLY A 163 -29.12 10.67 -11.41
N ILE A 164 -28.36 9.57 -11.42
CA ILE A 164 -28.84 8.27 -10.90
C ILE A 164 -29.17 8.37 -9.41
N THR A 165 -28.33 9.06 -8.64
CA THR A 165 -28.54 9.24 -7.20
C THR A 165 -29.78 10.09 -6.91
N GLU A 166 -29.97 11.19 -7.63
CA GLU A 166 -31.15 12.05 -7.51
C GLU A 166 -32.44 11.27 -7.85
N ARG A 167 -32.40 10.49 -8.95
CA ARG A 167 -33.53 9.63 -9.31
C ARG A 167 -33.79 8.55 -8.26
N ALA A 168 -32.75 7.94 -7.72
CA ALA A 168 -32.90 6.92 -6.68
C ALA A 168 -33.57 7.48 -5.42
N MET A 169 -33.28 8.74 -5.07
CA MET A 169 -33.96 9.43 -3.96
C MET A 169 -35.45 9.67 -4.29
N LYS A 170 -35.77 10.18 -5.48
CA LYS A 170 -37.14 10.46 -5.93
C LYS A 170 -38.00 9.20 -6.02
N GLU A 171 -37.43 8.12 -6.56
CA GLU A 171 -38.13 6.87 -6.78
C GLU A 171 -38.03 5.91 -5.56
N ASN A 172 -37.42 6.34 -4.45
CA ASN A 172 -37.12 5.50 -3.28
C ASN A 172 -36.41 4.20 -3.65
N ALA A 173 -35.49 4.29 -4.61
CA ALA A 173 -34.70 3.15 -5.10
C ALA A 173 -33.45 2.92 -4.24
N GLU A 174 -32.98 1.68 -4.23
CA GLU A 174 -31.71 1.30 -3.60
C GLU A 174 -30.66 1.03 -4.67
N ILE A 175 -29.52 1.73 -4.60
CA ILE A 175 -28.42 1.57 -5.54
C ILE A 175 -27.54 0.42 -5.12
N PHE A 176 -27.34 -0.54 -6.03
CA PHE A 176 -26.42 -1.65 -5.93
C PHE A 176 -25.33 -1.54 -6.99
N PHE A 177 -24.09 -1.76 -6.61
CA PHE A 177 -22.99 -1.98 -7.53
C PHE A 177 -22.72 -3.47 -7.62
N GLY A 178 -22.71 -4.02 -8.80
CA GLY A 178 -22.53 -5.44 -9.00
C GLY A 178 -21.35 -5.75 -9.93
N ASP A 179 -20.83 -6.97 -9.79
CA ASP A 179 -19.73 -7.47 -10.60
C ASP A 179 -19.78 -9.00 -10.73
N GLU A 180 -19.11 -9.51 -11.76
CA GLU A 180 -18.88 -10.93 -11.98
C GLU A 180 -17.40 -11.27 -11.72
N THR A 181 -17.19 -12.31 -10.92
CA THR A 181 -15.84 -12.81 -10.71
C THR A 181 -15.80 -14.33 -10.69
N ASN A 182 -14.60 -14.88 -10.92
CA ASN A 182 -14.34 -16.30 -10.70
C ASN A 182 -13.28 -16.48 -9.61
N ILE A 183 -13.46 -17.53 -8.84
CA ILE A 183 -12.54 -17.98 -7.80
C ILE A 183 -12.01 -19.36 -8.20
N GLN A 184 -10.70 -19.52 -8.13
CA GLN A 184 -10.01 -20.76 -8.46
C GLN A 184 -9.23 -21.26 -7.25
N ASN A 185 -8.96 -22.57 -7.22
CA ASN A 185 -8.10 -23.17 -6.20
C ASN A 185 -6.59 -22.84 -6.38
N THR A 186 -6.22 -22.14 -7.46
CA THR A 186 -4.87 -21.63 -7.71
C THR A 186 -4.62 -20.30 -6.99
N ALA A 187 -5.01 -20.23 -5.74
CA ALA A 187 -4.97 -19.01 -4.95
C ALA A 187 -3.57 -18.43 -4.78
N ASN A 188 -3.52 -17.11 -4.65
CA ASN A 188 -2.31 -16.37 -4.25
C ASN A 188 -1.98 -16.71 -2.80
N TYR A 189 -1.06 -17.65 -2.57
CA TYR A 189 -0.58 -17.95 -1.23
C TYR A 189 0.14 -16.75 -0.62
N MET A 190 -0.19 -16.45 0.63
CA MET A 190 0.55 -15.45 1.41
C MET A 190 1.97 -15.96 1.70
N ARG A 191 2.91 -15.03 1.83
CA ARG A 191 4.27 -15.39 2.28
C ARG A 191 4.21 -15.95 3.70
N GLY A 192 4.84 -17.13 3.92
CA GLY A 192 5.00 -17.76 5.22
C GLY A 192 6.46 -17.70 5.67
N TYR A 193 6.68 -17.96 6.95
CA TYR A 193 8.03 -18.11 7.51
C TYR A 193 8.51 -19.54 7.36
N ALA A 194 9.78 -19.69 6.97
CA ALA A 194 10.50 -20.97 6.94
C ALA A 194 11.98 -20.73 7.27
N PRO A 195 12.76 -21.74 7.67
CA PRO A 195 14.18 -21.61 7.86
C PRO A 195 14.86 -21.06 6.61
N LYS A 196 15.89 -20.22 6.79
CA LYS A 196 16.64 -19.62 5.68
C LYS A 196 17.14 -20.70 4.72
N GLY A 197 16.87 -20.53 3.44
CA GLY A 197 17.23 -21.49 2.40
C GLY A 197 16.26 -22.66 2.23
N LYS A 198 15.19 -22.77 3.04
CA LYS A 198 14.15 -23.81 2.89
C LYS A 198 12.85 -23.18 2.44
N THR A 199 12.43 -23.49 1.23
CA THR A 199 11.14 -23.00 0.68
C THR A 199 9.99 -23.81 1.29
N PRO A 200 8.98 -23.17 1.91
CA PRO A 200 7.82 -23.88 2.44
C PRO A 200 7.00 -24.48 1.28
N VAL A 201 6.52 -25.69 1.44
CA VAL A 201 5.73 -26.41 0.44
C VAL A 201 4.26 -26.45 0.85
N VAL A 202 3.38 -25.99 -0.03
CA VAL A 202 1.93 -26.11 0.13
C VAL A 202 1.40 -27.17 -0.84
N ARG A 203 0.71 -28.18 -0.28
CA ARG A 203 0.04 -29.18 -1.10
C ARG A 203 -1.27 -28.62 -1.64
N LYS A 204 -1.52 -28.79 -2.93
CA LYS A 204 -2.74 -28.35 -3.60
C LYS A 204 -3.26 -29.41 -4.56
N GLU A 205 -4.56 -29.37 -4.85
CA GLU A 205 -5.17 -30.16 -5.91
C GLU A 205 -4.61 -29.74 -7.27
N ALA A 206 -4.19 -30.71 -8.08
CA ALA A 206 -3.62 -30.46 -9.41
C ALA A 206 -4.70 -30.00 -10.41
N ARG A 207 -5.94 -30.50 -10.25
CA ARG A 207 -7.08 -30.10 -11.08
C ARG A 207 -7.46 -28.66 -10.77
N LYS A 208 -7.72 -27.87 -11.81
CA LYS A 208 -8.26 -26.50 -11.66
C LYS A 208 -9.73 -26.58 -11.25
N LEU A 209 -10.00 -26.25 -10.01
CA LEU A 209 -11.37 -26.05 -9.50
C LEU A 209 -11.73 -24.59 -9.70
N LYS A 210 -12.94 -24.32 -10.15
CA LYS A 210 -13.45 -22.97 -10.42
C LYS A 210 -14.89 -22.85 -9.93
N ILE A 211 -15.20 -21.71 -9.32
CA ILE A 211 -16.57 -21.29 -9.04
C ILE A 211 -16.75 -19.85 -9.49
N ASN A 212 -17.87 -19.55 -10.11
CA ASN A 212 -18.23 -18.20 -10.52
C ASN A 212 -19.16 -17.57 -9.49
N MET A 213 -19.11 -16.26 -9.40
CA MET A 213 -19.92 -15.46 -8.50
C MET A 213 -20.44 -14.22 -9.22
N LEU A 214 -21.73 -13.94 -9.04
CA LEU A 214 -22.29 -12.61 -9.18
C LEU A 214 -22.47 -12.04 -7.78
N SER A 215 -22.04 -10.81 -7.57
CA SER A 215 -22.28 -10.08 -6.32
C SER A 215 -22.83 -8.68 -6.59
N ALA A 216 -23.47 -8.12 -5.57
CA ALA A 216 -23.92 -6.74 -5.59
C ALA A 216 -23.87 -6.17 -4.17
N VAL A 217 -23.37 -4.95 -4.05
CA VAL A 217 -23.17 -4.24 -2.77
C VAL A 217 -23.81 -2.87 -2.77
N THR A 218 -24.20 -2.42 -1.58
CA THR A 218 -24.69 -1.05 -1.36
C THR A 218 -23.77 -0.28 -0.43
N LYS A 219 -23.82 1.04 -0.48
CA LYS A 219 -23.06 1.89 0.46
C LYS A 219 -23.47 1.69 1.93
N ARG A 220 -24.67 1.14 2.17
CA ARG A 220 -25.15 0.78 3.52
C ARG A 220 -24.61 -0.57 4.01
N GLY A 221 -23.72 -1.20 3.27
CA GLY A 221 -23.07 -2.46 3.67
C GLY A 221 -23.87 -3.72 3.39
N LYS A 222 -24.94 -3.66 2.57
CA LYS A 222 -25.61 -4.86 2.12
C LYS A 222 -24.78 -5.56 1.05
N LEU A 223 -24.68 -6.90 1.14
CA LEU A 223 -24.07 -7.75 0.12
C LEU A 223 -25.10 -8.79 -0.31
N ARG A 224 -25.29 -8.94 -1.60
CA ARG A 224 -26.02 -10.03 -2.24
C ARG A 224 -25.08 -10.78 -3.16
N PHE A 225 -25.19 -12.11 -3.20
CA PHE A 225 -24.36 -12.93 -4.07
C PHE A 225 -25.06 -14.20 -4.54
N MET A 226 -24.64 -14.67 -5.69
CA MET A 226 -25.04 -15.94 -6.28
C MET A 226 -23.81 -16.69 -6.78
N LEU A 227 -23.61 -17.93 -6.33
CA LEU A 227 -22.54 -18.82 -6.79
C LEU A 227 -23.09 -19.75 -7.87
N TYR A 228 -22.28 -19.99 -8.91
CA TYR A 228 -22.65 -20.89 -10.01
C TYR A 228 -21.37 -21.47 -10.65
N GLN A 229 -21.53 -22.65 -11.31
CA GLN A 229 -20.39 -23.40 -11.86
C GLN A 229 -20.11 -23.11 -13.34
N ASP A 230 -21.17 -23.01 -14.15
CA ASP A 230 -21.02 -22.82 -15.60
C ASP A 230 -20.65 -21.40 -15.97
N ASN A 231 -20.49 -21.11 -17.27
CA ASN A 231 -20.23 -19.75 -17.75
C ASN A 231 -21.46 -18.85 -17.55
N MET A 232 -21.16 -17.54 -17.41
CA MET A 232 -22.16 -16.50 -17.33
C MET A 232 -23.04 -16.50 -18.59
N ASN A 233 -24.35 -16.35 -18.39
CA ASN A 233 -25.31 -16.17 -19.46
C ASN A 233 -26.50 -15.31 -19.00
N ALA A 234 -27.32 -14.88 -19.97
CA ALA A 234 -28.50 -14.05 -19.70
C ALA A 234 -29.45 -14.62 -18.66
N GLY A 235 -29.64 -15.95 -18.63
CA GLY A 235 -30.53 -16.63 -17.67
C GLY A 235 -30.02 -16.44 -16.24
N LYS A 236 -28.74 -16.64 -16.00
CA LYS A 236 -28.13 -16.48 -14.67
C LYS A 236 -28.19 -15.02 -14.19
N LEU A 237 -27.97 -14.07 -15.07
CA LEU A 237 -28.13 -12.65 -14.72
C LEU A 237 -29.58 -12.35 -14.34
N ILE A 238 -30.56 -12.83 -15.11
CA ILE A 238 -31.97 -12.65 -14.80
C ILE A 238 -32.32 -13.33 -13.45
N ASP A 239 -31.81 -14.52 -13.18
CA ASP A 239 -32.02 -15.19 -11.89
C ASP A 239 -31.45 -14.42 -10.71
N PHE A 240 -30.26 -13.82 -10.89
CA PHE A 240 -29.67 -12.95 -9.89
C PHE A 240 -30.53 -11.70 -9.66
N MET A 241 -30.91 -11.00 -10.73
CA MET A 241 -31.78 -9.82 -10.64
C MET A 241 -33.14 -10.14 -10.00
N ARG A 242 -33.73 -11.27 -10.34
CA ARG A 242 -35.00 -11.75 -9.72
C ARG A 242 -34.85 -11.94 -8.20
N ARG A 243 -33.73 -12.51 -7.75
CA ARG A 243 -33.42 -12.65 -6.32
C ARG A 243 -33.24 -11.30 -5.67
N LEU A 244 -32.51 -10.40 -6.34
CA LEU A 244 -32.22 -9.07 -5.83
C LEU A 244 -33.53 -8.27 -5.62
N VAL A 245 -34.41 -8.27 -6.62
CA VAL A 245 -35.74 -7.64 -6.55
C VAL A 245 -36.60 -8.26 -5.43
N ARG A 246 -36.63 -9.58 -5.33
CA ARG A 246 -37.42 -10.27 -4.29
C ARG A 246 -36.96 -9.92 -2.87
N GLU A 247 -35.67 -9.74 -2.66
CA GLU A 247 -35.10 -9.45 -1.36
C GLU A 247 -35.07 -7.93 -1.04
N SER A 248 -35.22 -7.08 -2.04
CA SER A 248 -35.31 -5.64 -1.86
C SER A 248 -36.77 -5.23 -1.61
N LYS A 249 -37.00 -4.39 -0.61
CA LYS A 249 -38.31 -3.75 -0.37
C LYS A 249 -38.48 -2.47 -1.18
N LYS A 250 -37.50 -2.10 -1.99
CA LYS A 250 -37.40 -0.88 -2.77
C LYS A 250 -37.10 -1.23 -4.22
N LYS A 251 -37.37 -0.28 -5.12
CA LYS A 251 -36.87 -0.37 -6.49
C LYS A 251 -35.35 -0.51 -6.47
N VAL A 252 -34.81 -1.33 -7.35
CA VAL A 252 -33.37 -1.61 -7.44
C VAL A 252 -32.77 -0.83 -8.61
N PHE A 253 -31.77 -0.03 -8.34
CA PHE A 253 -30.90 0.53 -9.35
C PHE A 253 -29.60 -0.25 -9.33
N LEU A 254 -29.36 -1.08 -10.34
CA LEU A 254 -28.22 -1.98 -10.44
C LEU A 254 -27.18 -1.41 -11.40
N ILE A 255 -26.00 -1.05 -10.87
CA ILE A 255 -24.88 -0.55 -11.65
C ILE A 255 -23.94 -1.73 -11.92
N LEU A 256 -23.68 -2.01 -13.19
CA LEU A 256 -22.82 -3.11 -13.65
C LEU A 256 -21.71 -2.57 -14.56
N ASP A 257 -20.71 -3.40 -14.83
CA ASP A 257 -19.82 -3.16 -15.95
C ASP A 257 -20.53 -3.34 -17.30
N ASN A 258 -19.91 -2.89 -18.38
CA ASN A 258 -20.52 -2.87 -19.71
C ASN A 258 -20.21 -4.15 -20.51
N LEU A 259 -20.53 -5.35 -19.94
CA LEU A 259 -20.34 -6.62 -20.63
C LEU A 259 -21.44 -6.90 -21.66
N LYS A 260 -21.09 -7.55 -22.76
CA LYS A 260 -22.05 -7.90 -23.85
C LYS A 260 -23.25 -8.72 -23.35
N VAL A 261 -23.08 -9.55 -22.35
CA VAL A 261 -24.17 -10.39 -21.78
C VAL A 261 -25.28 -9.54 -21.15
N HIS A 262 -24.94 -8.36 -20.63
CA HIS A 262 -25.90 -7.45 -20.00
C HIS A 262 -26.87 -6.81 -21.03
N HIS A 263 -26.46 -6.77 -22.29
CA HIS A 263 -27.26 -6.23 -23.42
C HIS A 263 -28.02 -7.32 -24.22
N ALA A 264 -28.00 -8.55 -23.74
CA ALA A 264 -28.68 -9.64 -24.44
C ALA A 264 -30.22 -9.41 -24.52
N LYS A 265 -30.82 -9.68 -25.67
CA LYS A 265 -32.28 -9.49 -25.91
C LYS A 265 -33.18 -10.10 -24.81
N LYS A 266 -32.78 -11.24 -24.21
CA LYS A 266 -33.48 -11.85 -23.08
C LYS A 266 -33.41 -10.96 -21.82
N VAL A 267 -32.29 -10.30 -21.56
CA VAL A 267 -32.11 -9.41 -20.40
C VAL A 267 -32.95 -8.16 -20.59
N THR A 268 -32.83 -7.48 -21.73
CA THR A 268 -33.58 -6.25 -22.03
C THR A 268 -35.08 -6.51 -22.00
N GLY A 269 -35.57 -7.61 -22.61
CA GLY A 269 -37.00 -7.95 -22.59
C GLY A 269 -37.51 -8.31 -21.19
N TRP A 270 -36.67 -8.87 -20.31
CA TRP A 270 -37.02 -9.10 -18.92
C TRP A 270 -37.07 -7.77 -18.13
N LEU A 271 -36.11 -6.88 -18.33
CA LEU A 271 -36.03 -5.55 -17.68
C LEU A 271 -37.25 -4.69 -18.02
N GLU A 272 -37.69 -4.66 -19.27
CA GLU A 272 -38.91 -3.94 -19.67
C GLU A 272 -40.15 -4.37 -18.90
N LYS A 273 -40.28 -5.67 -18.66
CA LYS A 273 -41.41 -6.23 -17.88
C LYS A 273 -41.32 -5.92 -16.38
N HIS A 274 -40.13 -5.54 -15.90
CA HIS A 274 -39.87 -5.32 -14.47
C HIS A 274 -39.33 -3.89 -14.18
N LYS A 275 -39.52 -2.93 -15.11
CA LYS A 275 -39.00 -1.57 -15.02
C LYS A 275 -39.38 -0.81 -13.74
N GLU A 276 -40.53 -1.16 -13.15
CA GLU A 276 -40.97 -0.59 -11.86
C GLU A 276 -40.22 -1.16 -10.66
N GLN A 277 -39.53 -2.30 -10.83
CA GLN A 277 -38.82 -2.98 -9.75
C GLN A 277 -37.29 -2.88 -9.85
N ILE A 278 -36.77 -2.83 -11.08
CA ILE A 278 -35.32 -2.79 -11.33
C ILE A 278 -34.97 -2.04 -12.60
N GLU A 279 -33.87 -1.30 -12.55
CA GLU A 279 -33.25 -0.64 -13.69
C GLU A 279 -31.74 -0.89 -13.65
N ILE A 280 -31.10 -1.07 -14.81
CA ILE A 280 -29.66 -1.27 -14.94
C ILE A 280 -29.00 0.01 -15.47
N PHE A 281 -27.86 0.37 -14.88
CA PHE A 281 -26.95 1.41 -15.36
C PHE A 281 -25.58 0.78 -15.58
N TYR A 282 -24.75 1.41 -16.42
CA TYR A 282 -23.46 0.85 -16.79
C TYR A 282 -22.33 1.81 -16.41
N LEU A 283 -21.30 1.25 -15.79
CA LEU A 283 -20.05 1.96 -15.54
C LEU A 283 -19.33 2.34 -16.84
N PRO A 284 -18.49 3.36 -16.82
CA PRO A 284 -17.63 3.68 -17.96
C PRO A 284 -16.81 2.46 -18.38
N PRO A 285 -16.62 2.23 -19.69
CA PRO A 285 -15.81 1.11 -20.18
C PRO A 285 -14.39 1.15 -19.64
N TYR A 286 -13.83 -0.01 -19.33
CA TYR A 286 -12.45 -0.17 -18.86
C TYR A 286 -12.09 0.59 -17.57
N ALA A 287 -13.06 0.83 -16.72
CA ALA A 287 -12.89 1.56 -15.45
C ALA A 287 -13.31 0.73 -14.20
N PRO A 288 -12.80 -0.50 -14.02
CA PRO A 288 -13.21 -1.38 -12.91
C PRO A 288 -12.89 -0.80 -11.54
N GLU A 289 -11.85 0.07 -11.43
CA GLU A 289 -11.47 0.70 -10.17
C GLU A 289 -12.56 1.61 -9.58
N TYR A 290 -13.54 2.02 -10.38
CA TYR A 290 -14.72 2.79 -9.94
C TYR A 290 -15.86 1.90 -9.44
N ASN A 291 -15.72 0.57 -9.51
CA ASN A 291 -16.72 -0.37 -8.98
C ASN A 291 -16.37 -0.77 -7.53
N PRO A 292 -17.17 -0.39 -6.53
CA PRO A 292 -16.95 -0.83 -5.14
C PRO A 292 -16.99 -2.34 -4.96
N ASP A 293 -17.69 -3.10 -5.81
CA ASP A 293 -17.79 -4.55 -5.73
C ASP A 293 -16.45 -5.26 -6.01
N GLU A 294 -15.53 -4.64 -6.74
CA GLU A 294 -14.17 -5.15 -6.95
C GLU A 294 -13.39 -5.36 -5.64
N PHE A 295 -13.71 -4.60 -4.60
CA PHE A 295 -13.12 -4.82 -3.27
C PHE A 295 -13.63 -6.11 -2.62
N ILE A 296 -14.90 -6.51 -2.88
CA ILE A 296 -15.44 -7.82 -2.47
C ILE A 296 -14.63 -8.93 -3.13
N ASN A 297 -14.43 -8.82 -4.45
CA ASN A 297 -13.65 -9.77 -5.23
C ASN A 297 -12.21 -9.90 -4.71
N SER A 298 -11.58 -8.78 -4.40
CA SER A 298 -10.21 -8.72 -3.86
C SER A 298 -10.13 -9.30 -2.43
N ASP A 299 -11.10 -9.01 -1.58
CA ASP A 299 -11.17 -9.54 -0.20
C ASP A 299 -11.40 -11.05 -0.21
N LEU A 300 -12.30 -11.52 -1.06
CA LEU A 300 -12.58 -12.93 -1.23
C LEU A 300 -11.36 -13.70 -1.76
N LYS A 301 -10.71 -13.22 -2.80
CA LYS A 301 -9.51 -13.85 -3.37
C LYS A 301 -8.37 -13.93 -2.35
N ARG A 302 -8.18 -12.92 -1.51
CA ARG A 302 -7.21 -12.93 -0.39
C ARG A 302 -7.63 -13.91 0.70
N GLY A 303 -8.88 -13.85 1.13
CA GLY A 303 -9.40 -14.68 2.21
C GLY A 303 -9.45 -16.17 1.85
N ALA A 304 -9.81 -16.49 0.61
CA ALA A 304 -9.76 -17.86 0.09
C ALA A 304 -8.32 -18.37 -0.06
N GLY A 305 -7.41 -17.50 -0.57
CA GLY A 305 -6.01 -17.86 -0.79
C GLY A 305 -5.17 -18.05 0.47
N SER A 306 -5.63 -17.57 1.62
CA SER A 306 -4.95 -17.78 2.91
C SER A 306 -5.30 -19.11 3.59
N LYS A 307 -6.24 -19.89 3.04
CA LYS A 307 -6.74 -21.12 3.64
C LYS A 307 -6.15 -22.37 2.97
N VAL A 308 -6.41 -23.52 3.59
CA VAL A 308 -6.07 -24.82 3.00
C VAL A 308 -6.75 -24.94 1.63
N SER A 309 -5.99 -25.40 0.64
CA SER A 309 -6.49 -25.54 -0.74
C SER A 309 -7.62 -26.54 -0.80
N PRO A 310 -8.78 -26.17 -1.34
CA PRO A 310 -9.92 -27.10 -1.51
C PRO A 310 -9.56 -28.21 -2.48
N ARG A 311 -10.05 -29.43 -2.19
CA ARG A 311 -9.81 -30.65 -2.98
C ARG A 311 -10.97 -30.97 -3.92
N SER A 312 -12.11 -30.32 -3.77
CA SER A 312 -13.30 -30.51 -4.59
C SER A 312 -14.02 -29.19 -4.84
N GLU A 313 -14.89 -29.16 -5.86
CA GLU A 313 -15.74 -27.99 -6.15
C GLU A 313 -16.67 -27.67 -5.00
N LYS A 314 -17.18 -28.70 -4.30
CA LYS A 314 -18.04 -28.54 -3.11
C LYS A 314 -17.26 -27.86 -1.96
N GLU A 315 -16.02 -28.25 -1.73
CA GLU A 315 -15.17 -27.60 -0.73
C GLU A 315 -14.85 -26.16 -1.10
N LEU A 316 -14.56 -25.89 -2.39
CA LEU A 316 -14.32 -24.53 -2.88
C LEU A 316 -15.58 -23.68 -2.71
N GLU A 317 -16.76 -24.19 -3.08
CA GLU A 317 -18.02 -23.49 -2.89
C GLU A 317 -18.31 -23.21 -1.42
N HIS A 318 -18.11 -24.19 -0.54
CA HIS A 318 -18.28 -24.00 0.90
C HIS A 318 -17.36 -22.92 1.46
N LEU A 319 -16.09 -22.94 1.05
CA LEU A 319 -15.08 -21.93 1.45
C LEU A 319 -15.49 -20.53 1.02
N VAL A 320 -15.88 -20.36 -0.23
CA VAL A 320 -16.34 -19.08 -0.80
C VAL A 320 -17.61 -18.60 -0.10
N ARG A 321 -18.60 -19.46 0.02
CA ARG A 321 -19.88 -19.16 0.68
C ARG A 321 -19.70 -18.79 2.15
N SER A 322 -18.84 -19.50 2.88
CA SER A 322 -18.52 -19.19 4.28
C SER A 322 -17.87 -17.82 4.42
N HIS A 323 -16.94 -17.46 3.51
CA HIS A 323 -16.29 -16.14 3.52
C HIS A 323 -17.30 -15.02 3.25
N LEU A 324 -18.13 -15.18 2.22
CA LEU A 324 -19.15 -14.19 1.85
C LEU A 324 -20.21 -14.00 2.94
N LYS A 325 -20.65 -15.08 3.58
CA LYS A 325 -21.58 -14.99 4.74
C LYS A 325 -20.95 -14.20 5.90
N LYS A 326 -19.66 -14.43 6.22
CA LYS A 326 -18.96 -13.63 7.22
C LYS A 326 -18.89 -12.16 6.84
N LEU A 327 -18.69 -11.88 5.56
CA LEU A 327 -18.63 -10.50 5.07
C LEU A 327 -20.01 -9.84 5.14
N GLN A 328 -21.12 -10.57 4.86
CA GLN A 328 -22.49 -10.09 5.04
C GLN A 328 -22.80 -9.67 6.50
N LEU A 329 -22.15 -10.32 7.47
CA LEU A 329 -22.26 -9.99 8.90
C LEU A 329 -21.37 -8.79 9.31
N SER A 330 -20.67 -8.18 8.35
CA SER A 330 -19.77 -7.04 8.59
C SER A 330 -20.12 -5.84 7.68
N PRO A 331 -21.32 -5.23 7.82
CA PRO A 331 -21.76 -4.13 6.95
C PRO A 331 -20.80 -2.93 6.94
N SER A 332 -20.18 -2.62 8.07
CA SER A 332 -19.19 -1.54 8.17
C SER A 332 -17.96 -1.76 7.28
N LYS A 333 -17.50 -3.01 7.15
CA LYS A 333 -16.40 -3.36 6.26
C LYS A 333 -16.78 -3.15 4.79
N ILE A 334 -18.01 -3.50 4.41
CA ILE A 334 -18.52 -3.31 3.04
C ILE A 334 -18.69 -1.81 2.76
N SER A 335 -19.27 -1.04 3.69
CA SER A 335 -19.40 0.41 3.56
C SER A 335 -18.04 1.11 3.39
N ALA A 336 -16.99 0.62 4.07
CA ALA A 336 -15.65 1.17 3.92
C ALA A 336 -15.08 1.02 2.50
N PHE A 337 -15.55 0.08 1.68
CA PHE A 337 -15.14 -0.06 0.28
C PHE A 337 -15.59 1.12 -0.58
N PHE A 338 -16.62 1.84 -0.16
CA PHE A 338 -17.09 3.06 -0.80
C PHE A 338 -16.27 4.30 -0.43
N SER A 339 -15.41 4.23 0.57
CA SER A 339 -14.54 5.35 0.99
C SER A 339 -13.14 5.32 0.34
N ALA A 340 -12.86 4.38 -0.56
CA ALA A 340 -11.59 4.31 -1.26
C ALA A 340 -11.48 5.41 -2.33
N LYS A 341 -10.26 5.76 -2.72
CA LYS A 341 -9.95 6.90 -3.60
C LYS A 341 -10.83 7.00 -4.86
N PHE A 342 -11.12 5.87 -5.51
CA PHE A 342 -11.87 5.86 -6.77
C PHE A 342 -13.35 5.53 -6.60
N THR A 343 -13.77 5.06 -5.44
CA THR A 343 -15.15 4.71 -5.15
C THR A 343 -15.86 5.69 -4.22
N SER A 344 -15.13 6.69 -3.71
CA SER A 344 -15.67 7.72 -2.80
C SER A 344 -16.79 8.59 -3.43
N TYR A 345 -16.91 8.61 -4.74
CA TYR A 345 -18.02 9.27 -5.42
C TYR A 345 -19.38 8.61 -5.11
N ALA A 346 -19.38 7.33 -4.75
CA ALA A 346 -20.56 6.55 -4.43
C ALA A 346 -20.82 6.42 -2.90
N ALA A 347 -20.04 7.13 -2.08
CA ALA A 347 -20.11 7.11 -0.61
C ALA A 347 -21.30 7.90 -0.03
#